data_d9140888a512d72bf69a0703d14709b0
#
_entry.id   d9140888a512d72bf69a0703d14709b0
#
_cell.length_a   1.000
_cell.length_b   1.000
_cell.length_c   1.000
_cell.angle_alpha   90.00
_cell.angle_beta   90.00
_cell.angle_gamma   90.00
#
_symmetry.space_group_name_H-M   'P 1'
#
loop_
_entity.id
_entity.type
_entity.pdbx_description
1 polymer ?
#
loop_
_entity_poly.entity_id
_entity_poly.type
_entity_poly.pdbx_seq_one_letter_code
_entity_poly.pdbx_strand_id
1 'polypeptide(L)'
;MTPISRRRLLGTAAGAAAATAMLRSAYAQSPVVLRVSTSATVDENSAHHLWFQKFAANVKDALGDRMRFDYFPNSQLGKEADIVEQVKIGSTDLMITGSSIWATVAPELGMLDLGYMFDSYDHASKAIDGGVDRDLDKLLRDRTGVSIIAWGFHFGARSVYTKAPVKQLSDLKGVKLRVLPAPAFIETFKVMGAIPTPIPVNELYTALQTGVVDGYEHDPGTTISMKLYEVVKYGFLTEHLFSPMCVFLGRRGLDKVPADARPPFLKAASDATVWERGIASAKTKSSMQDLERLGITYTPMPTQERRAMQDEMATRLYAPFAEKYPATKPIFAAIAAARA
;
A
#
# COMPACT_ATOMS: atom_id res chain seq x y z
N MET A 1 63.40 -26.21 42.19
CA MET A 1 62.72 -25.25 41.33
C MET A 1 63.20 -25.46 39.91
N THR A 2 62.41 -26.11 39.05
CA THR A 2 62.75 -26.41 37.66
C THR A 2 62.45 -25.22 36.80
N PRO A 3 63.38 -24.72 35.97
CA PRO A 3 63.14 -23.51 35.10
C PRO A 3 62.14 -23.82 33.98
N ILE A 4 61.14 -22.96 33.85
CA ILE A 4 60.14 -23.02 32.78
C ILE A 4 60.82 -22.64 31.48
N SER A 5 60.86 -23.58 30.53
CA SER A 5 61.49 -23.41 29.23
C SER A 5 60.75 -22.35 28.38
N ARG A 6 61.51 -21.42 27.70
CA ARG A 6 61.04 -20.39 26.81
C ARG A 6 60.09 -20.91 25.67
N ARG A 7 60.20 -22.19 25.31
CA ARG A 7 59.31 -22.85 24.34
C ARG A 7 57.89 -23.08 24.86
N ARG A 8 57.68 -23.25 26.18
CA ARG A 8 56.33 -23.41 26.77
C ARG A 8 55.59 -22.08 26.89
N LEU A 9 56.31 -20.96 27.07
CA LEU A 9 55.71 -19.62 27.13
C LEU A 9 55.21 -19.16 25.74
N LEU A 10 55.89 -19.52 24.64
CA LEU A 10 55.47 -19.18 23.29
C LEU A 10 54.26 -20.00 22.82
N GLY A 11 54.07 -21.24 23.28
CA GLY A 11 52.90 -22.06 22.99
C GLY A 11 51.59 -21.56 23.66
N THR A 12 51.70 -21.02 24.87
CA THR A 12 50.52 -20.47 25.60
C THR A 12 50.09 -19.10 25.05
N ALA A 13 51.01 -18.27 24.51
CA ALA A 13 50.68 -17.00 23.91
C ALA A 13 49.97 -17.17 22.52
N ALA A 14 50.37 -18.19 21.73
CA ALA A 14 49.71 -18.51 20.48
C ALA A 14 48.30 -19.09 20.65
N GLY A 15 48.09 -19.90 21.72
CA GLY A 15 46.76 -20.42 22.07
C GLY A 15 45.78 -19.33 22.54
N ALA A 16 46.27 -18.34 23.31
CA ALA A 16 45.46 -17.23 23.78
C ALA A 16 45.06 -16.25 22.63
N ALA A 17 45.93 -16.05 21.65
CA ALA A 17 45.65 -15.23 20.49
C ALA A 17 44.62 -15.91 19.54
N ALA A 18 44.67 -17.23 19.38
CA ALA A 18 43.69 -17.98 18.60
C ALA A 18 42.31 -18.01 19.27
N ALA A 19 42.25 -18.13 20.61
CA ALA A 19 41.02 -18.10 21.40
C ALA A 19 40.33 -16.70 21.34
N THR A 20 41.11 -15.61 21.39
CA THR A 20 40.57 -14.24 21.24
C THR A 20 40.10 -13.93 19.80
N ALA A 21 40.71 -14.54 18.80
CA ALA A 21 40.23 -14.40 17.38
C ALA A 21 38.93 -15.19 17.17
N MET A 22 38.76 -16.38 17.80
CA MET A 22 37.51 -17.13 17.72
C MET A 22 36.36 -16.47 18.52
N LEU A 23 36.66 -15.79 19.64
CA LEU A 23 35.64 -15.02 20.39
C LEU A 23 35.16 -13.78 19.69
N ARG A 24 35.94 -13.17 18.77
CA ARG A 24 35.50 -12.06 17.94
C ARG A 24 34.56 -12.47 16.82
N SER A 25 34.59 -13.73 16.35
CA SER A 25 33.66 -14.26 15.36
C SER A 25 32.29 -14.64 15.92
N ALA A 26 32.12 -14.70 17.24
CA ALA A 26 30.92 -15.19 17.89
C ALA A 26 29.96 -14.08 18.39
N TYR A 27 30.26 -12.82 18.16
CA TYR A 27 29.22 -11.78 18.25
C TYR A 27 28.40 -11.82 16.94
N ALA A 28 27.55 -12.82 16.81
CA ALA A 28 26.43 -12.75 15.88
C ALA A 28 25.64 -11.50 16.28
N GLN A 29 25.77 -10.46 15.48
CA GLN A 29 24.96 -9.24 15.66
C GLN A 29 23.50 -9.67 15.76
N SER A 30 22.81 -9.31 16.84
CA SER A 30 21.38 -9.62 16.98
C SER A 30 20.66 -9.14 15.72
N PRO A 31 19.75 -9.96 15.16
CA PRO A 31 19.06 -9.58 13.93
C PRO A 31 18.34 -8.23 14.11
N VAL A 32 18.42 -7.42 13.09
CA VAL A 32 17.59 -6.20 13.00
C VAL A 32 16.15 -6.64 12.83
N VAL A 33 15.28 -6.18 13.71
CA VAL A 33 13.85 -6.47 13.66
C VAL A 33 13.11 -5.21 13.21
N LEU A 34 12.35 -5.33 12.09
CA LEU A 34 11.49 -4.27 11.63
C LEU A 34 10.01 -4.64 11.84
N ARG A 35 9.25 -3.72 12.41
CA ARG A 35 7.81 -3.85 12.62
C ARG A 35 7.07 -3.38 11.37
N VAL A 36 6.27 -4.26 10.79
CA VAL A 36 5.50 -4.01 9.55
C VAL A 36 4.01 -4.10 9.86
N SER A 37 3.25 -3.07 9.54
CA SER A 37 1.81 -3.02 9.74
C SER A 37 1.05 -2.91 8.44
N THR A 38 -0.11 -3.56 8.37
CA THR A 38 -1.12 -3.37 7.33
C THR A 38 -2.52 -3.61 7.88
N SER A 39 -3.51 -2.94 7.30
CA SER A 39 -4.92 -3.21 7.57
C SER A 39 -5.44 -4.46 6.84
N ALA A 40 -4.72 -4.92 5.83
CA ALA A 40 -5.14 -6.02 4.97
C ALA A 40 -5.04 -7.40 5.67
N THR A 41 -5.83 -8.35 5.16
CA THR A 41 -5.88 -9.74 5.62
C THR A 41 -4.67 -10.55 5.18
N VAL A 42 -4.50 -11.72 5.81
CA VAL A 42 -3.45 -12.70 5.48
C VAL A 42 -4.06 -13.78 4.60
N ASP A 43 -4.11 -13.53 3.30
CA ASP A 43 -4.59 -14.48 2.31
C ASP A 43 -4.05 -14.20 0.90
N GLU A 44 -4.29 -15.12 -0.03
CA GLU A 44 -3.77 -15.07 -1.40
C GLU A 44 -4.42 -14.00 -2.30
N ASN A 45 -5.50 -13.35 -1.86
CA ASN A 45 -6.16 -12.27 -2.59
C ASN A 45 -5.73 -10.88 -2.08
N SER A 46 -4.94 -10.84 -1.00
CA SER A 46 -4.41 -9.60 -0.43
C SER A 46 -3.11 -9.19 -1.11
N ALA A 47 -3.14 -8.13 -1.92
CA ALA A 47 -1.95 -7.54 -2.55
C ALA A 47 -0.87 -7.18 -1.52
N HIS A 48 -1.27 -6.58 -0.40
CA HIS A 48 -0.37 -6.22 0.69
C HIS A 48 0.36 -7.43 1.27
N HIS A 49 -0.38 -8.52 1.50
CA HIS A 49 0.19 -9.74 2.09
C HIS A 49 1.15 -10.42 1.11
N LEU A 50 0.75 -10.57 -0.14
CA LEU A 50 1.60 -11.21 -1.16
C LEU A 50 2.87 -10.40 -1.43
N TRP A 51 2.77 -9.07 -1.51
CA TRP A 51 3.95 -8.22 -1.61
C TRP A 51 4.87 -8.41 -0.41
N PHE A 52 4.33 -8.39 0.81
CA PHE A 52 5.11 -8.59 2.04
C PHE A 52 5.82 -9.94 2.07
N GLN A 53 5.12 -11.03 1.72
CA GLN A 53 5.71 -12.37 1.67
C GLN A 53 6.89 -12.41 0.69
N LYS A 54 6.71 -11.85 -0.52
CA LYS A 54 7.77 -11.80 -1.52
C LYS A 54 8.95 -10.95 -1.06
N PHE A 55 8.68 -9.79 -0.47
CA PHE A 55 9.70 -8.91 0.09
C PHE A 55 10.49 -9.59 1.21
N ALA A 56 9.80 -10.21 2.17
CA ALA A 56 10.45 -10.92 3.28
C ALA A 56 11.33 -12.09 2.78
N ALA A 57 10.86 -12.84 1.79
CA ALA A 57 11.65 -13.90 1.15
C ALA A 57 12.90 -13.33 0.47
N ASN A 58 12.76 -12.27 -0.34
CA ASN A 58 13.89 -11.63 -1.02
C ASN A 58 14.93 -11.07 -0.01
N VAL A 59 14.47 -10.48 1.11
CA VAL A 59 15.35 -10.01 2.18
C VAL A 59 16.08 -11.16 2.85
N LYS A 60 15.38 -12.29 3.12
CA LYS A 60 15.99 -13.49 3.68
C LYS A 60 17.06 -14.07 2.77
N ASP A 61 16.80 -14.12 1.46
CA ASP A 61 17.76 -14.61 0.45
C ASP A 61 18.99 -13.72 0.35
N ALA A 62 18.82 -12.39 0.41
CA ALA A 62 19.91 -11.43 0.26
C ALA A 62 20.71 -11.18 1.56
N LEU A 63 20.08 -11.22 2.72
CA LEU A 63 20.67 -10.79 3.99
C LEU A 63 20.69 -11.89 5.08
N GLY A 64 20.09 -13.04 4.80
CA GLY A 64 20.04 -14.16 5.75
C GLY A 64 19.31 -13.79 7.06
N ASP A 65 19.87 -14.24 8.18
CA ASP A 65 19.32 -13.97 9.51
C ASP A 65 19.71 -12.60 10.12
N ARG A 66 20.39 -11.76 9.32
CA ARG A 66 20.73 -10.38 9.74
C ARG A 66 19.49 -9.50 9.94
N MET A 67 18.39 -9.82 9.25
CA MET A 67 17.13 -9.08 9.33
C MET A 67 15.94 -10.01 9.47
N ARG A 68 14.94 -9.59 10.22
CA ARG A 68 13.63 -10.23 10.32
C ARG A 68 12.53 -9.19 10.45
N PHE A 69 11.30 -9.63 10.26
CA PHE A 69 10.12 -8.79 10.36
C PHE A 69 9.16 -9.31 11.44
N ASP A 70 8.65 -8.39 12.25
CA ASP A 70 7.46 -8.62 13.06
C ASP A 70 6.28 -8.03 12.27
N TYR A 71 5.46 -8.90 11.68
CA TYR A 71 4.37 -8.54 10.78
C TYR A 71 3.03 -8.50 11.51
N PHE A 72 2.33 -7.38 11.39
CA PHE A 72 1.06 -7.08 12.05
C PHE A 72 -0.02 -6.77 11.01
N PRO A 73 -0.69 -7.79 10.45
CA PRO A 73 -1.81 -7.64 9.51
C PRO A 73 -3.13 -7.34 10.25
N ASN A 74 -4.22 -7.22 9.50
CA ASN A 74 -5.59 -7.10 10.02
C ASN A 74 -5.77 -5.95 11.03
N SER A 75 -5.09 -4.82 10.81
CA SER A 75 -5.15 -3.66 11.72
C SER A 75 -4.79 -3.97 13.19
N GLN A 76 -3.90 -4.96 13.44
CA GLN A 76 -3.53 -5.38 14.80
C GLN A 76 -2.89 -4.25 15.63
N LEU A 77 -2.24 -3.28 15.00
CA LEU A 77 -1.62 -2.14 15.68
C LEU A 77 -2.52 -0.89 15.74
N GLY A 78 -3.74 -0.96 15.24
CA GLY A 78 -4.70 0.14 15.23
C GLY A 78 -5.24 0.51 13.86
N LYS A 79 -5.99 1.61 13.78
CA LYS A 79 -6.51 2.16 12.52
C LYS A 79 -5.38 2.72 11.66
N GLU A 80 -5.58 2.76 10.35
CA GLU A 80 -4.54 3.23 9.42
C GLU A 80 -4.02 4.63 9.75
N ALA A 81 -4.89 5.56 10.16
CA ALA A 81 -4.48 6.90 10.58
C ALA A 81 -3.53 6.88 11.81
N ASP A 82 -3.74 5.97 12.76
CA ASP A 82 -2.88 5.80 13.93
C ASP A 82 -1.51 5.25 13.52
N ILE A 83 -1.48 4.34 12.53
CA ILE A 83 -0.23 3.77 12.01
C ILE A 83 0.60 4.80 11.26
N VAL A 84 -0.02 5.75 10.54
CA VAL A 84 0.71 6.89 9.94
C VAL A 84 1.54 7.62 11.00
N GLU A 85 0.93 7.96 12.14
CA GLU A 85 1.66 8.61 13.24
C GLU A 85 2.71 7.69 13.84
N GLN A 86 2.43 6.39 14.01
CA GLN A 86 3.40 5.42 14.53
C GLN A 86 4.65 5.32 13.63
N VAL A 87 4.50 5.34 12.31
CA VAL A 87 5.63 5.29 11.38
C VAL A 87 6.45 6.59 11.44
N LYS A 88 5.79 7.76 11.52
CA LYS A 88 6.47 9.05 11.67
C LYS A 88 7.32 9.12 12.93
N ILE A 89 6.81 8.64 14.07
CA ILE A 89 7.55 8.65 15.34
C ILE A 89 8.45 7.42 15.53
N GLY A 90 8.36 6.40 14.65
CA GLY A 90 9.21 5.21 14.62
C GLY A 90 8.85 4.14 15.66
N SER A 91 7.62 4.08 16.14
CA SER A 91 7.10 2.94 16.94
C SER A 91 6.66 1.78 16.05
N THR A 92 6.34 2.03 14.79
CA THR A 92 6.23 1.08 13.69
C THR A 92 7.23 1.49 12.60
N ASP A 93 7.89 0.53 11.94
CA ASP A 93 8.97 0.83 10.99
C ASP A 93 8.46 0.96 9.56
N LEU A 94 7.54 0.07 9.15
CA LEU A 94 6.93 0.05 7.82
C LEU A 94 5.41 -0.02 7.91
N MET A 95 4.75 0.61 6.94
CA MET A 95 3.32 0.48 6.71
C MET A 95 3.06 0.15 5.25
N ILE A 96 2.24 -0.87 4.99
CA ILE A 96 1.74 -1.21 3.67
C ILE A 96 0.29 -0.76 3.59
N THR A 97 -0.02 0.21 2.71
CA THR A 97 -1.36 0.79 2.55
C THR A 97 -1.48 1.56 1.23
N GLY A 98 -2.62 2.17 0.94
CA GLY A 98 -2.79 3.12 -0.16
C GLY A 98 -2.17 4.51 0.14
N SER A 99 -1.92 5.29 -0.91
CA SER A 99 -1.38 6.66 -0.81
C SER A 99 -2.31 7.62 -0.06
N SER A 100 -3.62 7.43 -0.18
CA SER A 100 -4.67 8.32 0.33
C SER A 100 -4.64 8.57 1.83
N ILE A 101 -4.31 7.55 2.62
CA ILE A 101 -4.26 7.68 4.08
C ILE A 101 -3.14 8.64 4.51
N TRP A 102 -2.04 8.67 3.77
CA TRP A 102 -0.92 9.58 4.01
C TRP A 102 -1.21 11.03 3.59
N ALA A 103 -2.30 11.29 2.85
CA ALA A 103 -2.76 12.64 2.55
C ALA A 103 -3.14 13.45 3.80
N THR A 104 -3.35 12.81 4.94
CA THR A 104 -3.53 13.47 6.24
C THR A 104 -2.29 14.26 6.69
N VAL A 105 -1.10 13.85 6.28
CA VAL A 105 0.19 14.48 6.65
C VAL A 105 0.94 15.05 5.45
N ALA A 106 0.68 14.56 4.25
CA ALA A 106 1.19 15.06 2.97
C ALA A 106 0.03 15.13 1.96
N PRO A 107 -0.75 16.22 1.96
CA PRO A 107 -1.99 16.32 1.18
C PRO A 107 -1.81 16.08 -0.32
N GLU A 108 -0.63 16.34 -0.86
CA GLU A 108 -0.28 16.13 -2.26
C GLU A 108 -0.45 14.67 -2.70
N LEU A 109 -0.21 13.70 -1.80
CA LEU A 109 -0.41 12.28 -2.07
C LEU A 109 -1.86 11.94 -2.43
N GLY A 110 -2.82 12.72 -1.92
CA GLY A 110 -4.24 12.54 -2.22
C GLY A 110 -4.60 12.74 -3.70
N MET A 111 -3.71 13.33 -4.52
CA MET A 111 -3.97 13.49 -5.94
C MET A 111 -4.12 12.15 -6.68
N LEU A 112 -3.39 11.12 -6.26
CA LEU A 112 -3.44 9.80 -6.89
C LEU A 112 -4.78 9.09 -6.69
N ASP A 113 -5.55 9.52 -5.70
CA ASP A 113 -6.84 8.93 -5.32
C ASP A 113 -8.04 9.83 -5.71
N LEU A 114 -7.81 10.87 -6.51
CA LEU A 114 -8.89 11.56 -7.20
C LEU A 114 -9.47 10.66 -8.29
N GLY A 115 -10.78 10.56 -8.36
CA GLY A 115 -11.46 9.63 -9.27
C GLY A 115 -10.97 9.74 -10.71
N TYR A 116 -10.77 8.61 -11.35
CA TYR A 116 -10.33 8.48 -12.76
C TYR A 116 -8.96 9.10 -13.08
N MET A 117 -8.06 9.22 -12.09
CA MET A 117 -6.69 9.72 -12.30
C MET A 117 -5.91 8.84 -13.30
N PHE A 118 -6.10 7.52 -13.20
CA PHE A 118 -5.49 6.54 -14.10
C PHE A 118 -6.55 5.72 -14.83
N ASP A 119 -6.27 5.39 -16.10
CA ASP A 119 -7.19 4.65 -16.96
C ASP A 119 -6.93 3.13 -16.92
N SER A 120 -5.71 2.73 -16.52
CA SER A 120 -5.27 1.34 -16.49
C SER A 120 -4.03 1.18 -15.61
N TYR A 121 -3.64 -0.08 -15.35
CA TYR A 121 -2.36 -0.39 -14.71
C TYR A 121 -1.15 0.07 -15.52
N ASP A 122 -1.21 -0.07 -16.86
CA ASP A 122 -0.13 0.38 -17.73
C ASP A 122 0.05 1.89 -17.67
N HIS A 123 -1.05 2.65 -17.69
CA HIS A 123 -1.00 4.10 -17.51
C HIS A 123 -0.43 4.47 -16.15
N ALA A 124 -0.90 3.84 -15.07
CA ALA A 124 -0.39 4.08 -13.73
C ALA A 124 1.11 3.73 -13.60
N SER A 125 1.53 2.58 -14.16
CA SER A 125 2.94 2.17 -14.16
C SER A 125 3.82 3.15 -14.92
N LYS A 126 3.43 3.53 -16.17
CA LYS A 126 4.18 4.51 -16.96
C LYS A 126 4.36 5.85 -16.23
N ALA A 127 3.29 6.33 -15.59
CA ALA A 127 3.35 7.59 -14.87
C ALA A 127 4.25 7.50 -13.63
N ILE A 128 4.04 6.47 -12.79
CA ILE A 128 4.80 6.25 -11.57
C ILE A 128 6.28 6.08 -11.91
N ASP A 129 6.63 5.14 -12.79
CA ASP A 129 8.01 4.83 -13.17
C ASP A 129 8.65 5.97 -13.99
N GLY A 130 7.85 6.85 -14.59
CA GLY A 130 8.25 8.08 -15.29
C GLY A 130 8.73 9.20 -14.38
N GLY A 131 8.56 9.07 -13.05
CA GLY A 131 9.08 10.04 -12.07
C GLY A 131 8.07 10.54 -11.05
N VAL A 132 6.78 10.24 -11.21
CA VAL A 132 5.75 10.59 -10.23
C VAL A 132 6.07 10.00 -8.85
N ASP A 133 6.67 8.81 -8.80
CA ASP A 133 7.17 8.16 -7.59
C ASP A 133 8.18 9.04 -6.83
N ARG A 134 9.18 9.55 -7.54
CA ARG A 134 10.25 10.38 -6.96
C ARG A 134 9.74 11.73 -6.46
N ASP A 135 8.85 12.35 -7.23
CA ASP A 135 8.28 13.65 -6.88
C ASP A 135 7.41 13.55 -5.62
N LEU A 136 6.56 12.54 -5.54
CA LEU A 136 5.69 12.33 -4.37
C LEU A 136 6.45 11.81 -3.15
N ASP A 137 7.45 10.90 -3.34
CA ASP A 137 8.35 10.51 -2.25
C ASP A 137 9.09 11.72 -1.66
N LYS A 138 9.58 12.61 -2.53
CA LYS A 138 10.26 13.83 -2.08
C LYS A 138 9.33 14.73 -1.25
N LEU A 139 8.10 14.96 -1.71
CA LEU A 139 7.13 15.77 -0.98
C LEU A 139 6.78 15.17 0.39
N LEU A 140 6.59 13.85 0.46
CA LEU A 140 6.34 13.15 1.72
C LEU A 140 7.55 13.23 2.66
N ARG A 141 8.74 12.91 2.15
CA ARG A 141 9.98 12.87 2.92
C ARG A 141 10.35 14.21 3.50
N ASP A 142 10.21 15.29 2.72
CA ASP A 142 10.51 16.65 3.17
C ASP A 142 9.59 17.08 4.34
N ARG A 143 8.35 16.58 4.38
CA ARG A 143 7.38 16.90 5.45
C ARG A 143 7.50 16.02 6.68
N THR A 144 7.81 14.73 6.49
CA THR A 144 7.61 13.72 7.54
C THR A 144 8.87 12.92 7.87
N GLY A 145 9.89 12.94 7.02
CA GLY A 145 11.05 12.06 7.10
C GLY A 145 10.75 10.61 6.69
N VAL A 146 9.54 10.29 6.24
CA VAL A 146 9.13 8.97 5.77
C VAL A 146 9.33 8.87 4.27
N SER A 147 9.81 7.73 3.78
CA SER A 147 9.99 7.45 2.35
C SER A 147 9.03 6.39 1.85
N ILE A 148 8.65 6.48 0.58
CA ILE A 148 7.90 5.45 -0.13
C ILE A 148 8.90 4.56 -0.87
N ILE A 149 9.06 3.31 -0.43
CA ILE A 149 10.06 2.38 -0.97
C ILE A 149 9.49 1.39 -1.98
N ALA A 150 8.19 1.37 -2.18
CA ALA A 150 7.51 0.51 -3.15
C ALA A 150 6.18 1.13 -3.60
N TRP A 151 5.88 0.95 -4.88
CA TRP A 151 4.68 1.40 -5.56
C TRP A 151 4.08 0.21 -6.33
N GLY A 152 3.38 -0.65 -5.63
CA GLY A 152 2.60 -1.76 -6.18
C GLY A 152 1.19 -1.36 -6.56
N PHE A 153 0.34 -2.35 -6.84
CA PHE A 153 -1.06 -2.15 -7.16
C PHE A 153 -1.98 -3.03 -6.31
N HIS A 154 -3.18 -2.56 -6.04
CA HIS A 154 -4.25 -3.42 -5.57
C HIS A 154 -4.70 -4.38 -6.69
N PHE A 155 -5.35 -5.48 -6.35
CA PHE A 155 -5.80 -6.46 -7.34
C PHE A 155 -7.14 -6.07 -7.95
N GLY A 156 -7.10 -5.11 -8.85
CA GLY A 156 -8.19 -4.57 -9.62
C GLY A 156 -8.45 -3.08 -9.41
N ALA A 157 -9.08 -2.47 -10.40
CA ALA A 157 -9.64 -1.14 -10.23
C ALA A 157 -10.73 -1.17 -9.17
N ARG A 158 -10.79 -0.12 -8.36
CA ARG A 158 -11.85 0.02 -7.37
C ARG A 158 -13.18 0.32 -8.06
N SER A 159 -14.21 -0.36 -7.63
CA SER A 159 -15.58 -0.23 -8.14
C SER A 159 -16.57 -0.14 -6.98
N VAL A 160 -17.82 0.19 -7.27
CA VAL A 160 -18.88 0.32 -6.28
C VAL A 160 -19.56 -1.03 -6.06
N TYR A 161 -19.75 -1.43 -4.80
CA TYR A 161 -20.49 -2.62 -4.40
C TYR A 161 -21.64 -2.24 -3.48
N THR A 162 -22.83 -2.78 -3.75
CA THR A 162 -24.07 -2.36 -3.07
C THR A 162 -24.98 -3.56 -2.70
N LYS A 163 -25.89 -3.32 -1.74
CA LYS A 163 -26.94 -4.28 -1.37
C LYS A 163 -28.06 -4.35 -2.39
N ALA A 164 -28.41 -3.21 -3.00
CA ALA A 164 -29.40 -3.10 -4.06
C ALA A 164 -28.71 -2.87 -5.42
N PRO A 165 -29.33 -3.28 -6.54
CA PRO A 165 -28.73 -3.11 -7.86
C PRO A 165 -28.55 -1.63 -8.21
N VAL A 166 -27.37 -1.31 -8.79
CA VAL A 166 -27.02 -0.03 -9.40
C VAL A 166 -26.65 -0.31 -10.86
N LYS A 167 -27.28 0.38 -11.80
CA LYS A 167 -27.11 0.15 -13.23
C LYS A 167 -26.53 1.35 -13.99
N GLN A 168 -26.62 2.53 -13.40
CA GLN A 168 -26.17 3.81 -13.94
C GLN A 168 -25.81 4.77 -12.82
N LEU A 169 -25.06 5.83 -13.11
CA LEU A 169 -24.60 6.79 -12.08
C LEU A 169 -25.74 7.45 -11.31
N SER A 170 -26.86 7.75 -11.98
CA SER A 170 -28.01 8.36 -11.31
C SER A 170 -28.61 7.51 -10.20
N ASP A 171 -28.40 6.19 -10.22
CA ASP A 171 -28.88 5.27 -9.19
C ASP A 171 -28.06 5.40 -7.89
N LEU A 172 -26.87 6.03 -7.93
CA LEU A 172 -26.07 6.33 -6.74
C LEU A 172 -26.63 7.49 -5.91
N LYS A 173 -27.60 8.25 -6.47
CA LYS A 173 -28.17 9.39 -5.74
C LYS A 173 -28.88 8.93 -4.46
N GLY A 174 -28.39 9.45 -3.34
CA GLY A 174 -28.93 9.12 -2.01
C GLY A 174 -28.40 7.82 -1.40
N VAL A 175 -27.59 7.04 -2.14
CA VAL A 175 -26.96 5.82 -1.63
C VAL A 175 -25.84 6.20 -0.65
N LYS A 176 -25.89 5.68 0.55
CA LYS A 176 -24.83 5.84 1.56
C LYS A 176 -23.72 4.85 1.25
N LEU A 177 -22.63 5.36 0.68
CA LEU A 177 -21.45 4.55 0.36
C LEU A 177 -20.37 4.76 1.41
N ARG A 178 -19.90 3.68 2.02
CA ARG A 178 -18.66 3.74 2.79
C ARG A 178 -17.51 4.08 1.86
N VAL A 179 -16.74 5.06 2.24
CA VAL A 179 -15.48 5.43 1.58
C VAL A 179 -14.34 5.43 2.61
N LEU A 180 -13.09 5.41 2.14
CA LEU A 180 -11.97 5.66 3.04
C LEU A 180 -12.09 7.05 3.68
N PRO A 181 -11.64 7.21 4.94
CA PRO A 181 -11.61 8.52 5.60
C PRO A 181 -10.48 9.40 5.05
N ALA A 182 -10.52 9.66 3.74
CA ALA A 182 -9.58 10.47 3.00
C ALA A 182 -10.33 11.47 2.09
N PRO A 183 -9.90 12.75 2.02
CA PRO A 183 -10.61 13.80 1.29
C PRO A 183 -10.88 13.47 -0.18
N ALA A 184 -9.91 12.87 -0.88
CA ALA A 184 -10.05 12.52 -2.30
C ALA A 184 -11.23 11.57 -2.56
N PHE A 185 -11.42 10.56 -1.70
CA PHE A 185 -12.54 9.63 -1.80
C PHE A 185 -13.88 10.32 -1.52
N ILE A 186 -13.93 11.15 -0.47
CA ILE A 186 -15.14 11.87 -0.10
C ILE A 186 -15.59 12.78 -1.26
N GLU A 187 -14.69 13.57 -1.82
CA GLU A 187 -15.00 14.50 -2.90
C GLU A 187 -15.35 13.76 -4.21
N THR A 188 -14.65 12.69 -4.54
CA THR A 188 -14.96 11.84 -5.70
C THR A 188 -16.41 11.34 -5.65
N PHE A 189 -16.85 10.79 -4.53
CA PHE A 189 -18.21 10.24 -4.42
C PHE A 189 -19.31 11.31 -4.27
N LYS A 190 -18.98 12.50 -3.78
CA LYS A 190 -19.87 13.65 -3.88
C LYS A 190 -20.11 14.05 -5.36
N VAL A 191 -19.04 14.07 -6.16
CA VAL A 191 -19.16 14.37 -7.61
C VAL A 191 -19.98 13.28 -8.31
N MET A 192 -19.80 12.00 -7.93
CA MET A 192 -20.60 10.87 -8.47
C MET A 192 -22.06 10.85 -7.96
N GLY A 193 -22.44 11.73 -7.03
CA GLY A 193 -23.83 11.89 -6.55
C GLY A 193 -24.22 11.00 -5.37
N ALA A 194 -23.32 10.18 -4.83
CA ALA A 194 -23.55 9.37 -3.65
C ALA A 194 -23.44 10.19 -2.36
N ILE A 195 -23.83 9.57 -1.22
CA ILE A 195 -23.58 10.08 0.13
C ILE A 195 -22.35 9.37 0.70
N PRO A 196 -21.14 9.94 0.57
CA PRO A 196 -19.94 9.33 1.11
C PRO A 196 -19.94 9.33 2.62
N THR A 197 -19.75 8.16 3.22
CA THR A 197 -19.69 7.93 4.67
C THR A 197 -18.29 7.42 5.01
N PRO A 198 -17.39 8.28 5.53
CA PRO A 198 -16.02 7.86 5.83
C PRO A 198 -15.98 6.94 7.05
N ILE A 199 -15.56 5.70 6.85
CA ILE A 199 -15.45 4.66 7.88
C ILE A 199 -14.13 3.91 7.67
N PRO A 200 -13.31 3.66 8.73
CA PRO A 200 -12.12 2.84 8.66
C PRO A 200 -12.40 1.44 8.10
N VAL A 201 -11.45 0.86 7.38
CA VAL A 201 -11.67 -0.41 6.66
C VAL A 201 -12.00 -1.58 7.59
N ASN A 202 -11.41 -1.62 8.78
CA ASN A 202 -11.69 -2.65 9.79
C ASN A 202 -13.11 -2.59 10.38
N GLU A 203 -13.86 -1.51 10.16
CA GLU A 203 -15.25 -1.34 10.59
C GLU A 203 -16.25 -1.58 9.44
N LEU A 204 -15.76 -1.77 8.20
CA LEU A 204 -16.59 -1.83 6.98
C LEU A 204 -17.62 -2.97 7.01
N TYR A 205 -17.19 -4.20 7.33
CA TYR A 205 -18.09 -5.36 7.34
C TYR A 205 -19.26 -5.13 8.30
N THR A 206 -18.99 -4.67 9.51
CA THR A 206 -20.01 -4.38 10.51
C THR A 206 -20.94 -3.23 10.08
N ALA A 207 -20.40 -2.17 9.48
CA ALA A 207 -21.21 -1.05 8.99
C ALA A 207 -22.17 -1.49 7.87
N LEU A 208 -21.75 -2.39 6.99
CA LEU A 208 -22.61 -3.01 6.00
C LEU A 208 -23.67 -3.92 6.66
N GLN A 209 -23.23 -4.82 7.53
CA GLN A 209 -24.12 -5.78 8.18
C GLN A 209 -25.25 -5.09 8.98
N THR A 210 -24.92 -4.05 9.69
CA THR A 210 -25.89 -3.28 10.52
C THR A 210 -26.70 -2.25 9.74
N GLY A 211 -26.41 -2.02 8.44
CA GLY A 211 -27.16 -1.07 7.62
C GLY A 211 -26.81 0.40 7.83
N VAL A 212 -25.66 0.69 8.45
CA VAL A 212 -25.13 2.06 8.54
C VAL A 212 -24.86 2.63 7.17
N VAL A 213 -24.42 1.75 6.22
CA VAL A 213 -24.20 2.06 4.82
C VAL A 213 -24.89 1.04 3.91
N ASP A 214 -25.22 1.48 2.68
CA ASP A 214 -25.90 0.69 1.66
C ASP A 214 -24.92 -0.04 0.74
N GLY A 215 -23.68 0.39 0.75
CA GLY A 215 -22.61 -0.15 -0.08
C GLY A 215 -21.24 0.44 0.28
N TYR A 216 -20.27 0.11 -0.52
CA TYR A 216 -18.88 0.59 -0.39
C TYR A 216 -18.21 0.61 -1.78
N GLU A 217 -17.00 1.11 -1.83
CA GLU A 217 -16.12 1.04 -2.99
C GLU A 217 -14.81 0.33 -2.61
N HIS A 218 -14.35 -0.58 -3.43
CA HIS A 218 -13.07 -1.27 -3.26
C HIS A 218 -12.68 -2.08 -4.51
N ASP A 219 -11.48 -2.67 -4.49
CA ASP A 219 -11.02 -3.65 -5.46
C ASP A 219 -11.61 -5.05 -5.20
N PRO A 220 -11.65 -5.93 -6.23
CA PRO A 220 -12.19 -7.28 -6.10
C PRO A 220 -11.43 -8.15 -5.09
N GLY A 221 -10.09 -8.04 -5.05
CA GLY A 221 -9.25 -8.83 -4.13
C GLY A 221 -9.62 -8.58 -2.67
N THR A 222 -9.71 -7.32 -2.27
CA THR A 222 -10.14 -6.94 -0.92
C THR A 222 -11.58 -7.35 -0.63
N THR A 223 -12.46 -7.28 -1.62
CA THR A 223 -13.87 -7.73 -1.48
C THR A 223 -13.96 -9.21 -1.11
N ILE A 224 -13.09 -10.06 -1.66
CA ILE A 224 -12.98 -11.49 -1.28
C ILE A 224 -12.35 -11.62 0.10
N SER A 225 -11.16 -11.05 0.30
CA SER A 225 -10.35 -11.18 1.51
C SER A 225 -11.11 -10.81 2.77
N MET A 226 -11.94 -9.77 2.70
CA MET A 226 -12.78 -9.31 3.81
C MET A 226 -14.18 -9.94 3.82
N LYS A 227 -14.47 -10.89 2.92
CA LYS A 227 -15.76 -11.56 2.78
C LYS A 227 -16.96 -10.61 2.59
N LEU A 228 -16.74 -9.46 1.96
CA LEU A 228 -17.76 -8.43 1.81
C LEU A 228 -18.92 -8.90 0.90
N TYR A 229 -18.69 -9.90 0.06
CA TYR A 229 -19.72 -10.58 -0.76
C TYR A 229 -20.84 -11.23 0.06
N GLU A 230 -20.62 -11.46 1.36
CA GLU A 230 -21.67 -11.99 2.23
C GLU A 230 -22.77 -10.94 2.50
N VAL A 231 -22.40 -9.67 2.55
CA VAL A 231 -23.26 -8.55 2.96
C VAL A 231 -23.68 -7.63 1.82
N VAL A 232 -23.14 -7.80 0.60
CA VAL A 232 -23.54 -7.13 -0.64
C VAL A 232 -23.70 -8.14 -1.77
N LYS A 233 -24.44 -7.78 -2.83
CA LYS A 233 -24.71 -8.71 -3.95
C LYS A 233 -24.50 -8.11 -5.33
N TYR A 234 -24.29 -6.81 -5.45
CA TYR A 234 -24.18 -6.11 -6.72
C TYR A 234 -22.88 -5.33 -6.81
N GLY A 235 -22.17 -5.48 -7.93
CA GLY A 235 -20.99 -4.72 -8.27
C GLY A 235 -21.26 -3.84 -9.49
N PHE A 236 -21.23 -2.53 -9.32
CA PHE A 236 -21.27 -1.57 -10.42
C PHE A 236 -19.84 -1.20 -10.81
N LEU A 237 -19.39 -1.67 -11.98
CA LEU A 237 -18.00 -1.55 -12.42
C LEU A 237 -17.68 -0.11 -12.86
N THR A 238 -17.63 0.78 -11.89
CA THR A 238 -17.22 2.17 -12.10
C THR A 238 -15.75 2.27 -12.45
N GLU A 239 -14.90 1.35 -11.96
CA GLU A 239 -13.43 1.35 -12.14
C GLU A 239 -12.84 2.75 -11.97
N HIS A 240 -13.31 3.44 -10.94
CA HIS A 240 -13.05 4.86 -10.72
C HIS A 240 -11.66 5.13 -10.16
N LEU A 241 -10.94 4.12 -9.66
CA LEU A 241 -9.59 4.25 -9.14
C LEU A 241 -8.73 3.02 -9.42
N PHE A 242 -7.55 3.25 -9.97
CA PHE A 242 -6.40 2.34 -9.98
C PHE A 242 -5.43 2.81 -8.89
N SER A 243 -5.84 2.64 -7.61
CA SER A 243 -5.05 3.09 -6.48
C SER A 243 -3.73 2.33 -6.36
N PRO A 244 -2.59 3.02 -6.23
CA PRO A 244 -1.35 2.35 -5.91
C PRO A 244 -1.38 1.80 -4.48
N MET A 245 -0.84 0.59 -4.31
CA MET A 245 -0.42 0.07 -3.03
C MET A 245 0.99 0.59 -2.74
N CYS A 246 1.18 1.28 -1.63
CA CYS A 246 2.45 1.89 -1.27
C CYS A 246 3.04 1.24 -0.03
N VAL A 247 4.37 1.25 0.06
CA VAL A 247 5.10 0.83 1.26
C VAL A 247 5.88 2.01 1.80
N PHE A 248 5.49 2.43 2.98
CA PHE A 248 6.05 3.59 3.68
C PHE A 248 7.06 3.11 4.72
N LEU A 249 8.28 3.63 4.65
CA LEU A 249 9.38 3.34 5.56
C LEU A 249 9.71 4.58 6.37
N GLY A 250 9.53 4.50 7.69
CA GLY A 250 9.90 5.56 8.62
C GLY A 250 11.42 5.75 8.70
N ARG A 251 11.87 7.00 8.92
CA ARG A 251 13.30 7.31 9.06
C ARG A 251 13.99 6.44 10.11
N ARG A 252 13.37 6.27 11.29
CA ARG A 252 13.92 5.41 12.36
C ARG A 252 13.99 3.94 11.96
N GLY A 253 13.04 3.46 11.13
CA GLY A 253 13.09 2.12 10.54
C GLY A 253 14.28 1.96 9.60
N LEU A 254 14.50 2.93 8.71
CA LEU A 254 15.67 2.94 7.83
C LEU A 254 16.99 3.04 8.62
N ASP A 255 17.03 3.79 9.72
CA ASP A 255 18.24 3.94 10.56
C ASP A 255 18.61 2.63 11.28
N LYS A 256 17.65 1.71 11.53
CA LYS A 256 17.92 0.36 12.05
C LYS A 256 18.63 -0.52 11.01
N VAL A 257 18.42 -0.28 9.71
CA VAL A 257 19.03 -1.07 8.63
C VAL A 257 20.51 -0.67 8.49
N PRO A 258 21.47 -1.60 8.71
CA PRO A 258 22.90 -1.31 8.55
C PRO A 258 23.21 -0.75 7.16
N ALA A 259 24.17 0.15 7.05
CA ALA A 259 24.47 0.87 5.81
C ALA A 259 24.78 -0.08 4.63
N ASP A 260 25.50 -1.17 4.88
CA ASP A 260 25.82 -2.20 3.90
C ASP A 260 24.61 -3.06 3.51
N ALA A 261 23.61 -3.16 4.38
CA ALA A 261 22.38 -3.90 4.11
C ALA A 261 21.30 -3.06 3.41
N ARG A 262 21.41 -1.72 3.40
CA ARG A 262 20.38 -0.84 2.76
C ARG A 262 20.21 -1.10 1.25
N PRO A 263 21.27 -1.19 0.43
CA PRO A 263 21.10 -1.45 -0.99
C PRO A 263 20.38 -2.78 -1.28
N PRO A 264 20.79 -3.95 -0.73
CA PRO A 264 20.06 -5.20 -0.96
C PRO A 264 18.64 -5.19 -0.36
N PHE A 265 18.39 -4.50 0.74
CA PHE A 265 17.06 -4.32 1.33
C PHE A 265 16.12 -3.55 0.39
N LEU A 266 16.55 -2.42 -0.15
CA LEU A 266 15.76 -1.62 -1.10
C LEU A 266 15.58 -2.35 -2.43
N LYS A 267 16.60 -3.09 -2.88
CA LYS A 267 16.46 -3.96 -4.05
C LYS A 267 15.42 -5.06 -3.83
N ALA A 268 15.40 -5.69 -2.67
CA ALA A 268 14.39 -6.70 -2.33
C ALA A 268 12.97 -6.13 -2.39
N ALA A 269 12.75 -4.87 -1.97
CA ALA A 269 11.47 -4.18 -2.07
C ALA A 269 11.09 -3.90 -3.54
N SER A 270 12.05 -3.42 -4.35
CA SER A 270 11.85 -3.19 -5.78
C SER A 270 11.50 -4.48 -6.52
N ASP A 271 12.26 -5.57 -6.29
CA ASP A 271 12.01 -6.88 -6.92
C ASP A 271 10.63 -7.46 -6.51
N ALA A 272 10.22 -7.28 -5.25
CA ALA A 272 8.90 -7.67 -4.79
C ALA A 272 7.78 -6.87 -5.47
N THR A 273 8.01 -5.58 -5.73
CA THR A 273 7.08 -4.69 -6.42
C THR A 273 6.90 -5.07 -7.89
N VAL A 274 8.01 -5.35 -8.59
CA VAL A 274 7.96 -5.83 -9.99
C VAL A 274 7.18 -7.15 -10.08
N TRP A 275 7.45 -8.08 -9.17
CA TRP A 275 6.73 -9.36 -9.12
C TRP A 275 5.24 -9.17 -8.84
N GLU A 276 4.86 -8.33 -7.87
CA GLU A 276 3.48 -8.07 -7.48
C GLU A 276 2.69 -7.42 -8.62
N ARG A 277 3.25 -6.40 -9.27
CA ARG A 277 2.64 -5.78 -10.47
C ARG A 277 2.44 -6.80 -11.61
N GLY A 278 3.38 -7.73 -11.77
CA GLY A 278 3.30 -8.79 -12.78
C GLY A 278 2.13 -9.76 -12.58
N ILE A 279 1.67 -9.96 -11.35
CA ILE A 279 0.55 -10.87 -11.05
C ILE A 279 -0.81 -10.14 -10.90
N ALA A 280 -0.81 -8.80 -10.79
CA ALA A 280 -2.00 -8.02 -10.44
C ALA A 280 -3.16 -8.24 -11.42
N SER A 281 -2.91 -8.25 -12.73
CA SER A 281 -3.96 -8.46 -13.74
C SER A 281 -4.60 -9.85 -13.65
N ALA A 282 -3.77 -10.90 -13.49
CA ALA A 282 -4.27 -12.27 -13.35
C ALA A 282 -5.07 -12.43 -12.05
N LYS A 283 -4.60 -11.86 -10.94
CA LYS A 283 -5.29 -11.84 -9.65
C LYS A 283 -6.61 -11.07 -9.73
N THR A 284 -6.67 -9.94 -10.41
CA THR A 284 -7.92 -9.20 -10.66
C THR A 284 -8.95 -10.08 -11.35
N LYS A 285 -8.54 -10.73 -12.46
CA LYS A 285 -9.44 -11.58 -13.23
C LYS A 285 -9.97 -12.77 -12.40
N SER A 286 -9.09 -13.46 -11.67
CA SER A 286 -9.53 -14.58 -10.82
C SER A 286 -10.45 -14.11 -9.69
N SER A 287 -10.15 -12.98 -9.03
CA SER A 287 -10.99 -12.43 -7.97
C SER A 287 -12.39 -12.04 -8.45
N MET A 288 -12.50 -11.45 -9.65
CA MET A 288 -13.82 -11.14 -10.22
C MET A 288 -14.63 -12.41 -10.50
N GLN A 289 -14.00 -13.44 -11.08
CA GLN A 289 -14.66 -14.73 -11.35
C GLN A 289 -15.09 -15.45 -10.05
N ASP A 290 -14.27 -15.36 -9.01
CA ASP A 290 -14.61 -15.93 -7.70
C ASP A 290 -15.79 -15.19 -7.07
N LEU A 291 -15.82 -13.85 -7.16
CA LEU A 291 -16.95 -13.06 -6.67
C LEU A 291 -18.26 -13.36 -7.40
N GLU A 292 -18.23 -13.61 -8.72
CA GLU A 292 -19.39 -14.06 -9.46
C GLU A 292 -19.88 -15.42 -8.95
N ARG A 293 -18.97 -16.39 -8.71
CA ARG A 293 -19.30 -17.70 -8.11
C ARG A 293 -19.87 -17.57 -6.70
N LEU A 294 -19.42 -16.56 -5.95
CA LEU A 294 -19.91 -16.24 -4.60
C LEU A 294 -21.20 -15.39 -4.59
N GLY A 295 -21.79 -15.15 -5.78
CA GLY A 295 -23.10 -14.54 -5.95
C GLY A 295 -23.11 -13.02 -6.14
N ILE A 296 -21.98 -12.41 -6.48
CA ILE A 296 -21.94 -11.02 -6.93
C ILE A 296 -22.41 -10.93 -8.37
N THR A 297 -23.35 -10.05 -8.65
CA THR A 297 -23.81 -9.71 -10.00
C THR A 297 -23.17 -8.41 -10.44
N TYR A 298 -22.38 -8.43 -11.51
CA TYR A 298 -21.72 -7.24 -12.04
C TYR A 298 -22.56 -6.53 -13.09
N THR A 299 -22.55 -5.20 -13.03
CA THR A 299 -23.08 -4.30 -14.05
C THR A 299 -21.96 -3.38 -14.52
N PRO A 300 -21.57 -3.39 -15.80
CA PRO A 300 -20.57 -2.45 -16.30
C PRO A 300 -21.15 -1.02 -16.35
N MET A 301 -20.32 -0.04 -16.02
CA MET A 301 -20.68 1.37 -16.18
C MET A 301 -20.73 1.71 -17.66
N PRO A 302 -21.79 2.39 -18.15
CA PRO A 302 -21.87 2.85 -19.53
C PRO A 302 -20.67 3.74 -19.91
N THR A 303 -20.07 3.49 -21.08
CA THR A 303 -18.86 4.22 -21.54
C THR A 303 -19.07 5.73 -21.60
N GLN A 304 -20.27 6.16 -21.99
CA GLN A 304 -20.59 7.59 -22.07
C GLN A 304 -20.61 8.24 -20.67
N GLU A 305 -21.17 7.56 -19.67
CA GLU A 305 -21.17 8.04 -18.27
C GLU A 305 -19.75 8.10 -17.70
N ARG A 306 -18.90 7.08 -18.01
CA ARG A 306 -17.49 7.08 -17.59
C ARG A 306 -16.74 8.29 -18.16
N ARG A 307 -16.87 8.59 -19.46
CA ARG A 307 -16.23 9.76 -20.08
C ARG A 307 -16.71 11.07 -19.48
N ALA A 308 -18.03 11.23 -19.34
CA ALA A 308 -18.59 12.42 -18.71
C ALA A 308 -18.07 12.59 -17.26
N MET A 309 -17.92 11.50 -16.52
CA MET A 309 -17.39 11.56 -15.15
C MET A 309 -15.90 11.91 -15.12
N GLN A 310 -15.10 11.43 -16.09
CA GLN A 310 -13.69 11.86 -16.21
C GLN A 310 -13.56 13.37 -16.42
N ASP A 311 -14.40 13.96 -17.26
CA ASP A 311 -14.43 15.40 -17.50
C ASP A 311 -14.87 16.19 -16.27
N GLU A 312 -15.89 15.69 -15.56
CA GLU A 312 -16.34 16.26 -14.28
C GLU A 312 -15.24 16.23 -13.21
N MET A 313 -14.50 15.10 -13.08
CA MET A 313 -13.39 15.00 -12.14
C MET A 313 -12.25 15.98 -12.49
N ALA A 314 -11.91 16.09 -13.76
CA ALA A 314 -10.89 17.04 -14.22
C ALA A 314 -11.23 18.48 -13.83
N THR A 315 -12.48 18.88 -14.04
CA THR A 315 -12.95 20.23 -13.76
C THR A 315 -13.17 20.50 -12.28
N ARG A 316 -13.82 19.56 -11.59
CA ARG A 316 -14.29 19.79 -10.22
C ARG A 316 -13.30 19.38 -9.14
N LEU A 317 -12.33 18.49 -9.46
CA LEU A 317 -11.36 17.98 -8.50
C LEU A 317 -9.92 18.30 -8.88
N TYR A 318 -9.46 17.97 -10.12
CA TYR A 318 -8.03 18.10 -10.44
C TYR A 318 -7.58 19.57 -10.49
N ALA A 319 -8.33 20.43 -11.17
CA ALA A 319 -7.97 21.84 -11.28
C ALA A 319 -7.95 22.54 -9.92
N PRO A 320 -9.00 22.46 -9.06
CA PRO A 320 -8.95 23.03 -7.71
C PRO A 320 -7.87 22.42 -6.82
N PHE A 321 -7.58 21.12 -6.97
CA PHE A 321 -6.52 20.46 -6.21
C PHE A 321 -5.14 21.02 -6.59
N ALA A 322 -4.88 21.16 -7.89
CA ALA A 322 -3.61 21.70 -8.41
C ALA A 322 -3.41 23.18 -8.03
N GLU A 323 -4.49 23.95 -7.89
CA GLU A 323 -4.43 25.32 -7.39
C GLU A 323 -4.11 25.36 -5.90
N LYS A 324 -4.76 24.50 -5.12
CA LYS A 324 -4.55 24.41 -3.67
C LYS A 324 -3.15 23.87 -3.33
N TYR A 325 -2.61 22.96 -4.15
CA TYR A 325 -1.31 22.33 -3.96
C TYR A 325 -0.45 22.51 -5.21
N PRO A 326 0.16 23.70 -5.45
CA PRO A 326 0.85 24.02 -6.71
C PRO A 326 1.99 23.08 -7.08
N ALA A 327 2.62 22.43 -6.08
CA ALA A 327 3.66 21.43 -6.30
C ALA A 327 3.17 20.20 -7.09
N THR A 328 1.85 19.96 -7.15
CA THR A 328 1.25 18.85 -7.90
C THR A 328 1.01 19.15 -9.38
N LYS A 329 1.06 20.42 -9.82
CA LYS A 329 0.83 20.79 -11.23
C LYS A 329 1.72 20.03 -12.22
N PRO A 330 3.05 19.95 -12.04
CA PRO A 330 3.90 19.15 -12.92
C PRO A 330 3.58 17.66 -12.85
N ILE A 331 3.14 17.14 -11.70
CA ILE A 331 2.80 15.74 -11.52
C ILE A 331 1.51 15.40 -12.29
N PHE A 332 0.48 16.26 -12.25
CA PHE A 332 -0.72 16.12 -13.09
C PHE A 332 -0.36 16.09 -14.58
N ALA A 333 0.55 16.96 -15.01
CA ALA A 333 1.01 17.00 -16.39
C ALA A 333 1.76 15.73 -16.79
N ALA A 334 2.62 15.19 -15.91
CA ALA A 334 3.34 13.93 -16.13
C ALA A 334 2.37 12.74 -16.23
N ILE A 335 1.36 12.66 -15.35
CA ILE A 335 0.34 11.61 -15.41
C ILE A 335 -0.45 11.71 -16.71
N ALA A 336 -0.86 12.91 -17.12
CA ALA A 336 -1.59 13.10 -18.37
C ALA A 336 -0.75 12.70 -19.60
N ALA A 337 0.55 13.01 -19.61
CA ALA A 337 1.46 12.63 -20.70
C ALA A 337 1.69 11.11 -20.78
N ALA A 338 1.59 10.39 -19.69
CA ALA A 338 1.76 8.93 -19.67
C ALA A 338 0.56 8.16 -20.27
N ARG A 339 -0.55 8.81 -20.59
CA ARG A 339 -1.72 8.20 -21.28
C ARG A 339 -1.46 7.84 -22.75
N ALA A 340 -0.46 8.48 -23.38
CA ALA A 340 -0.13 8.31 -24.80
C ALA A 340 0.54 6.96 -25.13
#